data_b2fb3752aa7dfff4ba963e61fef4416d
#
_entry.id   b2fb3752aa7dfff4ba963e61fef4416d
#
_cell.length_a   1.000
_cell.length_b   1.000
_cell.length_c   1.000
_cell.angle_alpha   90.00
_cell.angle_beta   90.00
_cell.angle_gamma   90.00
#
_symmetry.space_group_name_H-M   'P 1'
#
loop_
_entity.id
_entity.type
_entity.pdbx_description
1 polymer ?
#
loop_
_entity_poly.entity_id
_entity_poly.type
_entity_poly.pdbx_seq_one_letter_code
_entity_poly.pdbx_strand_id
1 'polypeptide(L)'
;RTGCKLAVVDPTGKVIGTTVIYPTAPTTPKKIQAAKDLLKKIIPKYHISLISLGNGTASRESEQFIVELLKEIPEKVPKFDVGQRSATSIARRLQDPLAELVKIDPQSIGVGQYQHDMNQKKLGEALGGVVEDCVNKVGVDLNTASAPLLSYISGISGTLAKNIVAYREENGKFENRKELLK
;
A
#
# COMPACT_ATOMS: atom_id res chain seq x y z
N ARG A 1 -12.39 -20.31 6.73
CA ARG A 1 -11.51 -19.24 6.21
C ARG A 1 -12.20 -17.89 6.32
N THR A 2 -11.45 -16.85 6.65
CA THR A 2 -11.95 -15.48 6.87
C THR A 2 -12.24 -14.71 5.58
N GLY A 3 -12.08 -15.35 4.39
CA GLY A 3 -12.22 -14.72 3.08
C GLY A 3 -11.01 -13.89 2.64
N CYS A 4 -11.01 -13.43 1.40
CA CYS A 4 -10.03 -12.50 0.86
C CYS A 4 -10.48 -11.07 1.13
N LYS A 5 -9.70 -10.32 1.88
CA LYS A 5 -9.94 -8.88 2.12
C LYS A 5 -9.50 -8.10 0.89
N LEU A 6 -10.34 -7.20 0.44
CA LEU A 6 -10.12 -6.36 -0.73
C LEU A 6 -10.14 -4.89 -0.30
N ALA A 7 -9.20 -4.12 -0.79
CA ALA A 7 -9.17 -2.67 -0.64
C ALA A 7 -8.98 -2.01 -2.01
N VAL A 8 -9.72 -0.95 -2.25
CA VAL A 8 -9.53 -0.06 -3.40
C VAL A 8 -8.86 1.20 -2.91
N VAL A 9 -7.75 1.56 -3.56
CA VAL A 9 -6.89 2.68 -3.18
C VAL A 9 -6.76 3.60 -4.37
N ASP A 10 -6.94 4.89 -4.16
CA ASP A 10 -6.76 5.91 -5.20
C ASP A 10 -5.27 6.20 -5.48
N PRO A 11 -4.93 7.00 -6.51
CA PRO A 11 -3.54 7.34 -6.82
C PRO A 11 -2.78 8.07 -5.70
N THR A 12 -3.46 8.62 -4.70
CA THR A 12 -2.83 9.28 -3.53
C THR A 12 -2.63 8.33 -2.34
N GLY A 13 -2.99 7.04 -2.48
CA GLY A 13 -2.94 6.06 -1.40
C GLY A 13 -4.14 6.10 -0.44
N LYS A 14 -5.17 6.92 -0.71
CA LYS A 14 -6.41 6.94 0.08
C LYS A 14 -7.24 5.70 -0.18
N VAL A 15 -7.74 5.07 0.88
CA VAL A 15 -8.67 3.93 0.77
C VAL A 15 -10.06 4.43 0.45
N ILE A 16 -10.57 4.11 -0.73
CA ILE A 16 -11.90 4.52 -1.20
C ILE A 16 -12.96 3.43 -1.07
N GLY A 17 -12.55 2.19 -0.79
CA GLY A 17 -13.48 1.10 -0.53
C GLY A 17 -12.79 -0.15 0.01
N THR A 18 -13.49 -0.88 0.87
CA THR A 18 -13.05 -2.18 1.39
C THR A 18 -14.18 -3.17 1.37
N THR A 19 -13.87 -4.45 1.15
CA THR A 19 -14.84 -5.54 1.21
C THR A 19 -14.15 -6.89 1.44
N VAL A 20 -14.94 -7.94 1.61
CA VAL A 20 -14.46 -9.31 1.73
C VAL A 20 -15.12 -10.16 0.66
N ILE A 21 -14.35 -10.93 -0.07
CA ILE A 21 -14.83 -11.88 -1.07
C ILE A 21 -14.35 -13.30 -0.75
N TYR A 22 -15.03 -14.30 -1.31
CA TYR A 22 -14.72 -15.71 -1.08
C TYR A 22 -14.49 -16.43 -2.43
N PRO A 23 -13.34 -16.13 -3.10
CA PRO A 23 -13.09 -16.64 -4.46
C PRO A 23 -12.59 -18.08 -4.50
N THR A 24 -12.13 -18.64 -3.36
CA THR A 24 -11.40 -19.93 -3.33
C THR A 24 -12.00 -20.94 -2.36
N ALA A 25 -11.77 -22.22 -2.60
CA ALA A 25 -12.23 -23.31 -1.73
C ALA A 25 -11.70 -23.20 -0.28
N PRO A 26 -12.42 -23.68 0.75
CA PRO A 26 -13.76 -24.26 0.65
C PRO A 26 -14.85 -23.17 0.58
N THR A 27 -15.53 -23.08 -0.55
CA THR A 27 -16.63 -22.13 -0.77
C THR A 27 -17.65 -22.72 -1.76
N THR A 28 -18.82 -22.12 -1.87
CA THR A 28 -19.86 -22.56 -2.80
C THR A 28 -19.71 -21.88 -4.16
N PRO A 29 -20.10 -22.53 -5.29
CA PRO A 29 -20.10 -21.87 -6.60
C PRO A 29 -20.83 -20.53 -6.63
N LYS A 30 -21.91 -20.41 -5.84
CA LYS A 30 -22.68 -19.18 -5.69
C LYS A 30 -21.85 -18.04 -5.11
N LYS A 31 -20.97 -18.30 -4.14
CA LYS A 31 -20.07 -17.29 -3.55
C LYS A 31 -18.95 -16.89 -4.51
N ILE A 32 -18.44 -17.85 -5.29
CA ILE A 32 -17.44 -17.56 -6.35
C ILE A 32 -18.06 -16.64 -7.40
N GLN A 33 -19.27 -16.94 -7.86
CA GLN A 33 -19.98 -16.10 -8.82
C GLN A 33 -20.26 -14.70 -8.26
N ALA A 34 -20.71 -14.60 -7.01
CA ALA A 34 -20.92 -13.31 -6.35
C ALA A 34 -19.64 -12.50 -6.25
N ALA A 35 -18.47 -13.13 -6.01
CA ALA A 35 -17.17 -12.47 -6.03
C ALA A 35 -16.80 -11.94 -7.42
N LYS A 36 -17.06 -12.74 -8.49
CA LYS A 36 -16.86 -12.29 -9.88
C LYS A 36 -17.76 -11.10 -10.22
N ASP A 37 -19.04 -11.15 -9.90
CA ASP A 37 -20.00 -10.10 -10.18
C ASP A 37 -19.67 -8.79 -9.45
N LEU A 38 -19.18 -8.89 -8.22
CA LEU A 38 -18.72 -7.74 -7.45
C LEU A 38 -17.49 -7.08 -8.10
N LEU A 39 -16.48 -7.87 -8.47
CA LEU A 39 -15.27 -7.34 -9.10
C LEU A 39 -15.55 -6.76 -10.49
N LYS A 40 -16.44 -7.37 -11.27
CA LYS A 40 -16.92 -6.83 -12.55
C LYS A 40 -17.59 -5.45 -12.42
N LYS A 41 -18.16 -5.12 -11.25
CA LYS A 41 -18.73 -3.80 -10.95
C LYS A 41 -17.67 -2.82 -10.43
N ILE A 42 -16.75 -3.29 -9.60
CA ILE A 42 -15.73 -2.44 -8.96
C ILE A 42 -14.67 -1.98 -9.96
N ILE A 43 -14.20 -2.88 -10.82
CA ILE A 43 -13.10 -2.59 -11.75
C ILE A 43 -13.45 -1.40 -12.67
N PRO A 44 -14.55 -1.39 -13.40
CA PRO A 44 -14.92 -0.24 -14.22
C PRO A 44 -15.33 0.98 -13.39
N LYS A 45 -16.06 0.78 -12.29
CA LYS A 45 -16.52 1.89 -11.43
C LYS A 45 -15.38 2.78 -10.92
N TYR A 46 -14.26 2.19 -10.56
CA TYR A 46 -13.09 2.89 -9.99
C TYR A 46 -11.93 3.00 -10.97
N HIS A 47 -12.12 2.64 -12.25
CA HIS A 47 -11.08 2.66 -13.29
C HIS A 47 -9.79 1.98 -12.83
N ILE A 48 -9.92 0.75 -12.28
CA ILE A 48 -8.79 0.02 -11.70
C ILE A 48 -7.75 -0.29 -12.77
N SER A 49 -6.57 0.28 -12.61
CA SER A 49 -5.42 0.09 -13.52
C SER A 49 -4.45 -0.99 -13.06
N LEU A 50 -4.51 -1.36 -11.77
CA LEU A 50 -3.57 -2.31 -11.15
C LEU A 50 -4.29 -3.15 -10.10
N ILE A 51 -4.06 -4.46 -10.13
CA ILE A 51 -4.51 -5.40 -9.09
C ILE A 51 -3.28 -6.00 -8.45
N SER A 52 -3.17 -5.89 -7.11
CA SER A 52 -2.14 -6.52 -6.31
C SER A 52 -2.74 -7.65 -5.48
N LEU A 53 -2.09 -8.79 -5.48
CA LEU A 53 -2.53 -9.98 -4.76
C LEU A 53 -1.52 -10.39 -3.70
N GLY A 54 -2.00 -10.63 -2.46
CA GLY A 54 -1.17 -11.10 -1.36
C GLY A 54 -0.66 -12.53 -1.55
N ASN A 55 0.60 -12.77 -1.25
CA ASN A 55 1.23 -14.09 -1.32
C ASN A 55 0.98 -14.94 -0.05
N GLY A 56 -0.29 -15.06 0.37
CA GLY A 56 -0.72 -15.87 1.53
C GLY A 56 -1.17 -17.28 1.15
N THR A 57 -1.83 -17.95 2.10
CA THR A 57 -2.25 -19.39 2.02
C THR A 57 -3.11 -19.77 0.80
N ALA A 58 -3.73 -18.85 0.09
CA ALA A 58 -4.55 -19.13 -1.09
C ALA A 58 -4.18 -18.22 -2.26
N SER A 59 -2.92 -17.81 -2.34
CA SER A 59 -2.46 -16.87 -3.37
C SER A 59 -2.60 -17.45 -4.77
N ARG A 60 -2.22 -18.71 -4.97
CA ARG A 60 -2.26 -19.40 -6.26
C ARG A 60 -3.67 -19.56 -6.80
N GLU A 61 -4.59 -19.99 -5.95
CA GLU A 61 -6.01 -20.14 -6.30
C GLU A 61 -6.66 -18.77 -6.54
N SER A 62 -6.28 -17.76 -5.77
CA SER A 62 -6.77 -16.39 -5.96
C SER A 62 -6.22 -15.77 -7.25
N GLU A 63 -4.97 -16.06 -7.60
CA GLU A 63 -4.37 -15.67 -8.87
C GLU A 63 -5.13 -16.26 -10.06
N GLN A 64 -5.37 -17.57 -10.04
CA GLN A 64 -6.16 -18.26 -11.07
C GLN A 64 -7.56 -17.66 -11.22
N PHE A 65 -8.23 -17.38 -10.09
CA PHE A 65 -9.52 -16.72 -10.09
C PHE A 65 -9.49 -15.34 -10.76
N ILE A 66 -8.47 -14.51 -10.48
CA ILE A 66 -8.32 -13.18 -11.09
C ILE A 66 -8.00 -13.31 -12.58
N VAL A 67 -7.10 -14.23 -12.97
CA VAL A 67 -6.79 -14.47 -14.40
C VAL A 67 -8.04 -14.90 -15.19
N GLU A 68 -8.88 -15.76 -14.62
CA GLU A 68 -10.15 -16.14 -15.23
C GLU A 68 -11.11 -14.96 -15.32
N LEU A 69 -11.24 -14.19 -14.25
CA LEU A 69 -12.09 -13.00 -14.21
C LEU A 69 -11.67 -11.96 -15.28
N LEU A 70 -10.38 -11.71 -15.44
CA LEU A 70 -9.86 -10.74 -16.42
C LEU A 70 -10.15 -11.13 -17.87
N LYS A 71 -10.33 -12.42 -18.16
CA LYS A 71 -10.78 -12.88 -19.49
C LYS A 71 -12.25 -12.55 -19.78
N GLU A 72 -13.05 -12.38 -18.71
CA GLU A 72 -14.48 -12.07 -18.79
C GLU A 72 -14.80 -10.58 -18.79
N ILE A 73 -13.80 -9.72 -18.54
CA ILE A 73 -13.95 -8.26 -18.46
C ILE A 73 -13.40 -7.62 -19.74
N PRO A 74 -14.19 -6.75 -20.44
CA PRO A 74 -13.74 -6.08 -21.66
C PRO A 74 -12.65 -5.01 -21.39
N GLU A 75 -12.61 -4.47 -20.18
CA GLU A 75 -11.58 -3.50 -19.76
C GLU A 75 -10.26 -4.21 -19.47
N LYS A 76 -9.18 -3.73 -20.10
CA LYS A 76 -7.84 -4.23 -19.82
C LYS A 76 -7.32 -3.62 -18.54
N VAL A 77 -7.14 -4.44 -17.50
CA VAL A 77 -6.33 -4.09 -16.33
C VAL A 77 -4.86 -4.25 -16.74
N PRO A 78 -4.09 -3.16 -16.91
CA PRO A 78 -2.78 -3.23 -17.58
C PRO A 78 -1.69 -3.89 -16.76
N LYS A 79 -1.87 -4.02 -15.44
CA LYS A 79 -0.87 -4.62 -14.55
C LYS A 79 -1.50 -5.52 -13.50
N PHE A 80 -0.87 -6.67 -13.29
CA PHE A 80 -1.19 -7.62 -12.24
C PHE A 80 0.11 -8.03 -11.51
N ASP A 81 0.13 -7.96 -10.18
CA ASP A 81 1.29 -8.32 -9.37
C ASP A 81 0.90 -9.09 -8.10
N VAL A 82 1.78 -9.98 -7.63
CA VAL A 82 1.59 -10.83 -6.46
C VAL A 82 2.51 -10.36 -5.33
N GLY A 83 1.96 -9.74 -4.30
CA GLY A 83 2.71 -9.19 -3.16
C GLY A 83 2.22 -9.68 -1.78
N GLN A 84 2.89 -9.26 -0.69
CA GLN A 84 2.64 -9.77 0.67
C GLN A 84 1.86 -8.82 1.60
N ARG A 85 0.99 -9.38 2.41
CA ARG A 85 0.33 -9.01 3.66
C ARG A 85 -0.95 -8.15 3.56
N SER A 86 -1.10 -6.95 4.06
CA SER A 86 -2.39 -6.24 4.05
C SER A 86 -2.74 -5.70 2.66
N ALA A 87 -3.96 -5.91 2.15
CA ALA A 87 -4.36 -5.48 0.80
C ALA A 87 -4.09 -3.98 0.55
N THR A 88 -4.38 -3.12 1.52
CA THR A 88 -4.09 -1.68 1.41
C THR A 88 -2.60 -1.39 1.39
N SER A 89 -1.81 -2.01 2.29
CA SER A 89 -0.36 -1.83 2.34
C SER A 89 0.31 -2.37 1.07
N ILE A 90 -0.16 -3.50 0.55
CA ILE A 90 0.31 -4.09 -0.70
C ILE A 90 0.07 -3.14 -1.89
N ALA A 91 -1.13 -2.56 -2.00
CA ALA A 91 -1.45 -1.61 -3.05
C ALA A 91 -0.57 -0.34 -2.96
N ARG A 92 -0.38 0.19 -1.75
CA ARG A 92 0.49 1.35 -1.50
C ARG A 92 1.96 1.06 -1.79
N ARG A 93 2.45 -0.16 -1.51
CA ARG A 93 3.83 -0.57 -1.84
C ARG A 93 4.10 -0.60 -3.34
N LEU A 94 3.09 -0.86 -4.16
CA LEU A 94 3.22 -0.78 -5.61
C LEU A 94 3.19 0.66 -6.11
N GLN A 95 2.48 1.56 -5.43
CA GLN A 95 2.45 2.98 -5.76
C GLN A 95 3.73 3.68 -5.33
N ASP A 96 4.12 3.50 -4.07
CA ASP A 96 5.28 4.09 -3.44
C ASP A 96 5.84 3.13 -2.36
N PRO A 97 6.83 2.29 -2.69
CA PRO A 97 7.43 1.35 -1.75
C PRO A 97 7.98 2.03 -0.50
N LEU A 98 8.61 3.20 -0.65
CA LEU A 98 9.26 3.92 0.44
C LEU A 98 8.24 4.39 1.48
N ALA A 99 7.05 4.84 1.06
CA ALA A 99 5.97 5.28 1.93
C ALA A 99 5.48 4.19 2.92
N GLU A 100 5.65 2.92 2.56
CA GLU A 100 5.28 1.79 3.42
C GLU A 100 6.49 1.18 4.15
N LEU A 101 7.68 1.16 3.53
CA LEU A 101 8.89 0.59 4.13
C LEU A 101 9.33 1.33 5.38
N VAL A 102 9.22 2.67 5.41
CA VAL A 102 9.59 3.50 6.57
C VAL A 102 8.70 3.25 7.81
N LYS A 103 7.58 2.54 7.67
CA LYS A 103 6.72 2.14 8.79
C LYS A 103 7.23 0.90 9.52
N ILE A 104 8.19 0.20 8.95
CA ILE A 104 8.80 -0.99 9.54
C ILE A 104 9.98 -0.51 10.39
N ASP A 105 10.01 -0.91 11.67
CA ASP A 105 11.17 -0.65 12.52
C ASP A 105 12.42 -1.28 11.90
N PRO A 106 13.48 -0.51 11.60
CA PRO A 106 14.71 -1.04 11.01
C PRO A 106 15.34 -2.17 11.82
N GLN A 107 15.18 -2.17 13.13
CA GLN A 107 15.65 -3.26 14.00
C GLN A 107 14.98 -4.60 13.70
N SER A 108 13.74 -4.59 13.19
CA SER A 108 12.98 -5.79 12.82
C SER A 108 13.48 -6.47 11.55
N ILE A 109 14.28 -5.78 10.74
CA ILE A 109 14.84 -6.33 9.49
C ILE A 109 16.08 -7.18 9.76
N GLY A 110 16.72 -6.98 10.92
CA GLY A 110 17.98 -7.62 11.28
C GLY A 110 19.18 -6.84 10.73
N VAL A 111 19.85 -6.10 11.61
CA VAL A 111 20.99 -5.22 11.27
C VAL A 111 22.32 -5.99 11.29
N GLY A 112 22.41 -7.00 12.15
CA GLY A 112 23.62 -7.81 12.28
C GLY A 112 23.50 -8.90 13.33
N GLN A 113 24.49 -9.82 13.33
CA GLN A 113 24.51 -10.98 14.21
C GLN A 113 24.50 -10.62 15.70
N TYR A 114 25.16 -9.53 16.07
CA TYR A 114 25.28 -9.06 17.46
C TYR A 114 24.34 -7.93 17.81
N GLN A 115 23.26 -7.77 17.07
CA GLN A 115 22.27 -6.71 17.31
C GLN A 115 21.74 -6.72 18.76
N HIS A 116 21.50 -7.89 19.34
CA HIS A 116 20.96 -8.04 20.69
C HIS A 116 21.94 -7.66 21.80
N ASP A 117 23.25 -7.71 21.53
CA ASP A 117 24.31 -7.37 22.48
C ASP A 117 24.61 -5.86 22.52
N MET A 118 24.04 -5.10 21.60
CA MET A 118 24.22 -3.65 21.50
C MET A 118 23.23 -2.90 22.40
N ASN A 119 23.59 -1.66 22.77
CA ASN A 119 22.63 -0.76 23.41
C ASN A 119 21.50 -0.42 22.46
N GLN A 120 20.29 -0.95 22.73
CA GLN A 120 19.14 -0.84 21.84
C GLN A 120 18.71 0.60 21.56
N LYS A 121 18.84 1.51 22.54
CA LYS A 121 18.54 2.94 22.38
C LYS A 121 19.49 3.58 21.37
N LYS A 122 20.79 3.39 21.53
CA LYS A 122 21.81 3.94 20.61
C LYS A 122 21.67 3.34 19.20
N LEU A 123 21.36 2.04 19.13
CA LEU A 123 21.10 1.36 17.85
C LEU A 123 19.89 1.98 17.14
N GLY A 124 18.79 2.20 17.86
CA GLY A 124 17.59 2.84 17.31
C GLY A 124 17.85 4.27 16.81
N GLU A 125 18.60 5.07 17.59
CA GLU A 125 19.00 6.44 17.21
C GLU A 125 19.86 6.44 15.94
N ALA A 126 20.86 5.55 15.85
CA ALA A 126 21.74 5.42 14.69
C ALA A 126 20.97 4.99 13.44
N LEU A 127 20.11 3.98 13.56
CA LEU A 127 19.28 3.51 12.45
C LEU A 127 18.27 4.57 12.00
N GLY A 128 17.69 5.33 12.93
CA GLY A 128 16.82 6.47 12.63
C GLY A 128 17.53 7.51 11.78
N GLY A 129 18.77 7.87 12.13
CA GLY A 129 19.60 8.78 11.33
C GLY A 129 19.89 8.25 9.92
N VAL A 130 20.20 6.96 9.79
CA VAL A 130 20.41 6.33 8.47
C VAL A 130 19.15 6.38 7.61
N VAL A 131 17.98 6.12 8.19
CA VAL A 131 16.69 6.21 7.47
C VAL A 131 16.44 7.64 7.01
N GLU A 132 16.66 8.63 7.89
CA GLU A 132 16.51 10.05 7.58
C GLU A 132 17.43 10.47 6.41
N ASP A 133 18.70 10.12 6.48
CA ASP A 133 19.66 10.38 5.40
C ASP A 133 19.25 9.74 4.08
N CYS A 134 18.80 8.49 4.10
CA CYS A 134 18.34 7.78 2.91
C CYS A 134 17.10 8.44 2.31
N VAL A 135 16.11 8.79 3.12
CA VAL A 135 14.88 9.44 2.67
C VAL A 135 15.16 10.80 2.05
N ASN A 136 16.00 11.63 2.71
CA ASN A 136 16.37 12.94 2.18
C ASN A 136 17.20 12.85 0.89
N LYS A 137 17.99 11.79 0.72
CA LYS A 137 18.79 11.55 -0.48
C LYS A 137 17.96 11.13 -1.68
N VAL A 138 16.98 10.25 -1.47
CA VAL A 138 16.06 9.75 -2.50
C VAL A 138 15.01 10.81 -2.85
N GLY A 139 14.56 11.59 -1.86
CA GLY A 139 13.42 12.49 -1.96
C GLY A 139 12.09 11.75 -1.84
N VAL A 140 11.00 12.52 -1.77
CA VAL A 140 9.64 11.98 -1.63
C VAL A 140 8.67 12.67 -2.58
N ASP A 141 7.69 11.93 -3.08
CA ASP A 141 6.56 12.49 -3.80
C ASP A 141 5.46 12.90 -2.80
N LEU A 142 5.13 14.19 -2.75
CA LEU A 142 4.09 14.74 -1.88
C LEU A 142 2.72 14.11 -2.12
N ASN A 143 2.47 13.62 -3.32
CA ASN A 143 1.20 13.06 -3.72
C ASN A 143 0.99 11.59 -3.30
N THR A 144 2.08 10.87 -3.00
CA THR A 144 2.03 9.46 -2.59
C THR A 144 2.57 9.22 -1.18
N ALA A 145 3.46 10.10 -0.70
CA ALA A 145 4.12 9.94 0.59
C ALA A 145 3.13 9.82 1.76
N SER A 146 3.42 8.90 2.67
CA SER A 146 2.68 8.77 3.93
C SER A 146 3.18 9.78 4.97
N ALA A 147 2.35 10.10 5.99
CA ALA A 147 2.77 11.01 7.06
C ALA A 147 4.05 10.55 7.78
N PRO A 148 4.27 9.25 8.08
CA PRO A 148 5.55 8.78 8.59
C PRO A 148 6.73 9.05 7.65
N LEU A 149 6.56 8.89 6.33
CA LEU A 149 7.62 9.17 5.35
C LEU A 149 7.94 10.67 5.31
N LEU A 150 6.92 11.51 5.27
CA LEU A 150 7.09 12.98 5.27
C LEU A 150 7.81 13.47 6.51
N SER A 151 7.62 12.84 7.68
CA SER A 151 8.27 13.26 8.93
C SER A 151 9.79 13.02 8.96
N TYR A 152 10.35 12.25 8.01
CA TYR A 152 11.79 12.11 7.82
C TYR A 152 12.41 13.23 6.97
N ILE A 153 11.59 14.09 6.36
CA ILE A 153 12.09 15.21 5.57
C ILE A 153 12.49 16.35 6.50
N SER A 154 13.70 16.88 6.31
CA SER A 154 14.21 18.01 7.08
C SER A 154 13.27 19.22 7.00
N GLY A 155 12.86 19.73 8.15
CA GLY A 155 11.92 20.84 8.28
C GLY A 155 10.44 20.46 8.31
N ILE A 156 10.07 19.19 8.12
CA ILE A 156 8.68 18.72 8.22
C ILE A 156 8.45 18.03 9.58
N SER A 157 7.72 18.71 10.47
CA SER A 157 7.29 18.10 11.73
C SER A 157 6.21 17.04 11.50
N GLY A 158 6.03 16.12 12.47
CA GLY A 158 4.97 15.10 12.39
C GLY A 158 3.55 15.70 12.30
N THR A 159 3.31 16.88 12.86
CA THR A 159 2.04 17.61 12.72
C THR A 159 1.87 18.13 11.29
N LEU A 160 2.92 18.76 10.74
CA LEU A 160 2.91 19.27 9.37
C LEU A 160 2.73 18.11 8.36
N ALA A 161 3.39 16.98 8.58
CA ALA A 161 3.24 15.79 7.75
C ALA A 161 1.78 15.28 7.71
N LYS A 162 1.09 15.28 8.85
CA LYS A 162 -0.34 14.92 8.92
C LYS A 162 -1.22 15.95 8.21
N ASN A 163 -0.93 17.23 8.35
CA ASN A 163 -1.68 18.29 7.68
C ASN A 163 -1.53 18.22 6.16
N ILE A 164 -0.33 17.94 5.64
CA ILE A 164 -0.07 17.73 4.21
C ILE A 164 -0.93 16.58 3.67
N VAL A 165 -0.97 15.45 4.40
CA VAL A 165 -1.79 14.31 3.99
C VAL A 165 -3.28 14.65 4.03
N ALA A 166 -3.75 15.30 5.10
CA ALA A 166 -5.15 15.72 5.22
C ALA A 166 -5.56 16.68 4.10
N TYR A 167 -4.74 17.69 3.83
CA TYR A 167 -4.98 18.64 2.74
C TYR A 167 -5.12 17.94 1.39
N ARG A 168 -4.21 17.00 1.08
CA ARG A 168 -4.25 16.18 -0.14
C ARG A 168 -5.52 15.31 -0.22
N GLU A 169 -5.97 14.75 0.89
CA GLU A 169 -7.19 13.93 0.94
C GLU A 169 -8.47 14.74 0.73
N GLU A 170 -8.46 16.03 1.09
CA GLU A 170 -9.59 16.94 0.92
C GLU A 170 -9.58 17.66 -0.43
N ASN A 171 -8.43 18.12 -0.90
CA ASN A 171 -8.28 19.01 -2.06
C ASN A 171 -7.74 18.29 -3.30
N GLY A 172 -7.31 17.03 -3.18
CA GLY A 172 -6.68 16.28 -4.26
C GLY A 172 -5.16 16.47 -4.33
N LYS A 173 -4.58 16.17 -5.49
CA LYS A 173 -3.13 16.21 -5.69
C LYS A 173 -2.59 17.63 -5.67
N PHE A 174 -1.38 17.78 -5.10
CA PHE A 174 -0.58 18.99 -5.26
C PHE A 174 -0.07 19.11 -6.70
N GLU A 175 -0.27 20.23 -7.34
CA GLU A 175 0.24 20.51 -8.68
C GLU A 175 1.64 21.12 -8.63
N ASN A 176 1.94 21.88 -7.57
CA ASN A 176 3.23 22.53 -7.38
C ASN A 176 3.58 22.77 -5.91
N ARG A 177 4.87 23.02 -5.64
CA ARG A 177 5.38 23.26 -4.27
C ARG A 177 4.78 24.47 -3.56
N LYS A 178 4.28 25.47 -4.29
CA LYS A 178 3.72 26.71 -3.68
C LYS A 178 2.42 26.42 -2.94
N GLU A 179 1.75 25.34 -3.23
CA GLU A 179 0.54 24.90 -2.53
C GLU A 179 0.79 24.44 -1.09
N LEU A 180 2.04 24.12 -0.75
CA LEU A 180 2.44 23.85 0.64
C LEU A 180 2.46 25.09 1.53
N LEU A 181 2.37 26.29 0.95
CA LEU A 181 2.37 27.57 1.66
C LEU A 181 0.95 28.04 2.01
N LYS A 182 -0.06 27.33 1.61
CA LYS A 182 -1.48 27.56 1.91
C LYS A 182 -1.87 26.89 3.22
#